data_a7686f3ad6857d4bf0ae34f0aa699068
#
_entry.id   a7686f3ad6857d4bf0ae34f0aa699068
#
_cell.length_a   1.000
_cell.length_b   1.000
_cell.length_c   1.000
_cell.angle_alpha   90.00
_cell.angle_beta   90.00
_cell.angle_gamma   90.00
#
_symmetry.space_group_name_H-M   'P 1'
#
loop_
_entity.id
_entity.type
_entity.pdbx_description
1 polymer ?
#
loop_
_entity_poly.entity_id
_entity_poly.type
_entity_poly.pdbx_seq_one_letter_code
_entity_poly.pdbx_strand_id
1 'polypeptide(L)'
;MNAFRHICVVMALAAILASGCGAPHGLPSKGSEVLAPNEVMDFATLYAENCAGCHGAEGRGGAAIALANPVYLAIADDAAIRKVVLKGVLGTPMPAFGQSSGGMLTDAQIDVITKEIRSRWSKHGILDAATVPSYAPKSAGDAQRGEVAYKTFCESCHGPNGGGGNKGSAITNDSFLALVSDQGLRTIVITGRPELGAPDWRGNVPGRPMSDQEVTDVVAWLASQRVQNPGQPYSASNYTQYQEPQNVRRK
;
A
#
# COMPACT_ATOMS: atom_id res chain seq x y z
N MET A 1 -20.73 79.30 -18.51
CA MET A 1 -21.45 78.00 -18.58
C MET A 1 -20.58 76.88 -19.18
N ASN A 2 -19.61 77.16 -20.04
CA ASN A 2 -18.80 76.09 -20.68
C ASN A 2 -17.67 75.54 -19.77
N ALA A 3 -17.05 76.32 -18.92
CA ALA A 3 -15.97 75.86 -18.03
C ALA A 3 -16.42 74.77 -17.02
N PHE A 4 -17.63 74.89 -16.49
CA PHE A 4 -18.19 73.96 -15.53
C PHE A 4 -18.49 72.57 -16.15
N ARG A 5 -18.93 72.55 -17.43
CA ARG A 5 -19.13 71.31 -18.18
C ARG A 5 -17.84 70.58 -18.49
N HIS A 6 -16.77 71.28 -18.77
CA HIS A 6 -15.45 70.64 -19.01
C HIS A 6 -14.84 70.08 -17.73
N ILE A 7 -15.02 70.73 -16.59
CA ILE A 7 -14.56 70.20 -15.29
C ILE A 7 -15.32 68.93 -14.89
N CYS A 8 -16.62 68.88 -15.07
CA CYS A 8 -17.44 67.69 -14.78
C CYS A 8 -17.10 66.49 -15.68
N VAL A 9 -16.79 66.74 -16.98
CA VAL A 9 -16.36 65.66 -17.92
C VAL A 9 -15.00 65.11 -17.56
N VAL A 10 -14.04 65.97 -17.19
CA VAL A 10 -12.68 65.54 -16.80
C VAL A 10 -12.74 64.76 -15.48
N MET A 11 -13.55 65.16 -14.50
CA MET A 11 -13.73 64.44 -13.26
C MET A 11 -14.44 63.07 -13.45
N ALA A 12 -15.40 62.98 -14.37
CA ALA A 12 -16.05 61.72 -14.72
C ALA A 12 -15.11 60.75 -15.44
N LEU A 13 -14.26 61.24 -16.35
CA LEU A 13 -13.23 60.41 -16.97
C LEU A 13 -12.15 59.93 -15.98
N ALA A 14 -11.71 60.77 -15.04
CA ALA A 14 -10.77 60.37 -14.00
C ALA A 14 -11.35 59.33 -13.05
N ALA A 15 -12.64 59.37 -12.75
CA ALA A 15 -13.31 58.37 -11.92
C ALA A 15 -13.44 56.99 -12.60
N ILE A 16 -13.59 56.96 -13.93
CA ILE A 16 -13.66 55.72 -14.72
C ILE A 16 -12.27 55.05 -14.83
N LEU A 17 -11.18 55.83 -14.87
CA LEU A 17 -9.80 55.29 -14.89
C LEU A 17 -9.34 54.79 -13.54
N ALA A 18 -9.92 55.23 -12.43
CA ALA A 18 -9.61 54.77 -11.08
C ALA A 18 -10.30 53.44 -10.69
N SER A 19 -11.35 53.01 -11.42
CA SER A 19 -12.11 51.79 -11.14
C SER A 19 -11.51 50.51 -11.72
N GLY A 20 -10.39 50.64 -12.47
CA GLY A 20 -9.81 49.51 -13.25
C GLY A 20 -8.74 48.67 -12.57
N CYS A 21 -8.43 48.86 -11.28
CA CYS A 21 -7.44 48.07 -10.57
C CYS A 21 -8.05 46.96 -9.73
N GLY A 22 -9.07 46.26 -10.26
CA GLY A 22 -9.42 44.94 -9.76
C GLY A 22 -8.33 43.96 -10.18
N ALA A 23 -7.92 43.07 -9.30
CA ALA A 23 -6.99 42.02 -9.65
C ALA A 23 -7.47 41.27 -10.92
N PRO A 24 -6.57 40.97 -11.89
CA PRO A 24 -6.97 40.26 -13.08
C PRO A 24 -7.72 38.98 -12.73
N HIS A 25 -8.83 38.72 -13.41
CA HIS A 25 -9.60 37.49 -13.26
C HIS A 25 -8.66 36.32 -13.62
N GLY A 26 -8.51 35.37 -12.67
CA GLY A 26 -7.66 34.19 -12.84
C GLY A 26 -6.36 34.20 -12.04
N LEU A 27 -6.05 35.28 -11.30
CA LEU A 27 -4.99 35.19 -10.29
C LEU A 27 -5.57 34.49 -9.03
N PRO A 28 -4.83 33.51 -8.46
CA PRO A 28 -5.19 32.91 -7.17
C PRO A 28 -5.36 34.02 -6.12
N SER A 29 -6.35 33.90 -5.24
CA SER A 29 -6.47 34.78 -4.07
C SER A 29 -5.19 34.69 -3.22
N LYS A 30 -4.74 35.80 -2.61
CA LYS A 30 -3.68 35.77 -1.61
C LYS A 30 -4.05 34.76 -0.54
N GLY A 31 -3.28 33.65 -0.45
CA GLY A 31 -3.57 32.53 0.47
C GLY A 31 -3.98 31.22 -0.23
N SER A 32 -4.20 31.21 -1.56
CA SER A 32 -4.34 29.99 -2.36
C SER A 32 -3.03 29.63 -3.07
N GLU A 33 -1.90 29.82 -2.42
CA GLU A 33 -0.64 29.30 -2.93
C GLU A 33 -0.73 27.77 -2.97
N VAL A 34 -0.60 27.19 -4.16
CA VAL A 34 -0.48 25.75 -4.31
C VAL A 34 0.84 25.38 -3.70
N LEU A 35 0.81 24.61 -2.61
CA LEU A 35 2.04 24.09 -1.97
C LEU A 35 2.83 23.29 -2.98
N ALA A 36 4.14 23.45 -2.98
CA ALA A 36 5.01 22.55 -3.73
C ALA A 36 4.85 21.12 -3.19
N PRO A 37 4.97 20.08 -4.03
CA PRO A 37 4.74 18.68 -3.59
C PRO A 37 5.54 18.27 -2.35
N ASN A 38 6.76 18.79 -2.19
CA ASN A 38 7.63 18.54 -1.03
C ASN A 38 7.25 19.32 0.24
N GLU A 39 6.31 20.27 0.14
CA GLU A 39 5.80 21.08 1.26
C GLU A 39 4.48 20.53 1.81
N VAL A 40 3.84 19.60 1.10
CA VAL A 40 2.62 18.94 1.55
C VAL A 40 2.94 18.03 2.72
N MET A 41 2.48 18.39 3.93
CA MET A 41 2.72 17.65 5.17
C MET A 41 1.41 17.12 5.78
N ASP A 42 0.28 17.28 5.08
CA ASP A 42 -1.00 16.72 5.51
C ASP A 42 -1.04 15.21 5.23
N PHE A 43 -1.25 14.42 6.29
CA PHE A 43 -1.30 12.96 6.19
C PHE A 43 -2.40 12.46 5.26
N ALA A 44 -3.58 13.08 5.29
CA ALA A 44 -4.70 12.61 4.47
C ALA A 44 -4.36 12.70 2.99
N THR A 45 -3.77 13.83 2.57
CA THR A 45 -3.29 14.03 1.20
C THR A 45 -2.16 13.05 0.85
N LEU A 46 -1.11 13.00 1.69
CA LEU A 46 0.04 12.10 1.44
C LEU A 46 -0.39 10.63 1.34
N TYR A 47 -1.28 10.19 2.22
CA TYR A 47 -1.78 8.84 2.24
C TYR A 47 -2.68 8.52 1.03
N ALA A 48 -3.62 9.42 0.73
CA ALA A 48 -4.55 9.24 -0.39
C ALA A 48 -3.82 9.11 -1.73
N GLU A 49 -2.81 9.94 -1.95
CA GLU A 49 -2.09 9.99 -3.22
C GLU A 49 -1.07 8.86 -3.38
N ASN A 50 -0.48 8.36 -2.29
CA ASN A 50 0.65 7.44 -2.37
C ASN A 50 0.35 6.02 -1.87
N CYS A 51 -0.62 5.83 -0.97
CA CYS A 51 -0.81 4.59 -0.23
C CYS A 51 -2.18 3.95 -0.43
N ALA A 52 -3.24 4.78 -0.48
CA ALA A 52 -4.63 4.33 -0.43
C ALA A 52 -5.01 3.41 -1.59
N GLY A 53 -4.44 3.58 -2.78
CA GLY A 53 -4.72 2.75 -3.96
C GLY A 53 -4.44 1.26 -3.74
N CYS A 54 -3.41 0.93 -2.95
CA CYS A 54 -3.04 -0.45 -2.64
C CYS A 54 -3.49 -0.89 -1.25
N HIS A 55 -3.44 0.00 -0.24
CA HIS A 55 -3.72 -0.33 1.15
C HIS A 55 -5.16 0.00 1.59
N GLY A 56 -5.95 0.63 0.70
CA GLY A 56 -7.32 1.10 1.00
C GLY A 56 -7.33 2.45 1.70
N ALA A 57 -8.40 3.22 1.51
CA ALA A 57 -8.52 4.61 2.00
C ALA A 57 -8.35 4.73 3.52
N GLU A 58 -8.84 3.74 4.28
CA GLU A 58 -8.75 3.68 5.74
C GLU A 58 -7.67 2.69 6.22
N GLY A 59 -6.64 2.44 5.41
CA GLY A 59 -5.59 1.48 5.71
C GLY A 59 -6.03 0.03 5.68
N ARG A 60 -7.18 -0.28 5.07
CA ARG A 60 -7.75 -1.62 4.99
C ARG A 60 -8.61 -1.77 3.73
N GLY A 61 -8.89 -3.02 3.34
CA GLY A 61 -9.76 -3.31 2.19
C GLY A 61 -9.08 -3.18 0.84
N GLY A 62 -7.79 -2.90 0.80
CA GLY A 62 -6.99 -2.91 -0.42
C GLY A 62 -6.39 -4.29 -0.75
N ALA A 63 -5.71 -4.39 -1.89
CA ALA A 63 -5.02 -5.62 -2.31
C ALA A 63 -3.78 -5.93 -1.43
N ALA A 64 -3.10 -4.90 -0.91
CA ALA A 64 -1.94 -5.02 -0.04
C ALA A 64 -2.35 -5.32 1.42
N ILE A 65 -1.36 -5.54 2.29
CA ILE A 65 -1.58 -5.74 3.73
C ILE A 65 -2.35 -4.55 4.33
N ALA A 66 -3.24 -4.84 5.27
CA ALA A 66 -3.99 -3.79 5.98
C ALA A 66 -3.07 -3.05 6.96
N LEU A 67 -2.71 -1.81 6.65
CA LEU A 67 -1.88 -0.96 7.51
C LEU A 67 -2.59 -0.59 8.82
N ALA A 68 -3.93 -0.53 8.80
CA ALA A 68 -4.76 -0.30 9.98
C ALA A 68 -5.05 -1.59 10.79
N ASN A 69 -4.38 -2.72 10.47
CA ASN A 69 -4.51 -3.93 11.28
C ASN A 69 -3.76 -3.71 12.59
N PRO A 70 -4.44 -3.78 13.75
CA PRO A 70 -3.82 -3.48 15.04
C PRO A 70 -2.75 -4.51 15.43
N VAL A 71 -2.85 -5.76 14.98
CA VAL A 71 -1.81 -6.78 15.19
C VAL A 71 -0.56 -6.41 14.40
N TYR A 72 -0.70 -5.98 13.14
CA TYR A 72 0.43 -5.48 12.35
C TYR A 72 1.18 -4.37 13.08
N LEU A 73 0.43 -3.35 13.53
CA LEU A 73 1.00 -2.20 14.22
C LEU A 73 1.59 -2.55 15.61
N ALA A 74 1.18 -3.65 16.21
CA ALA A 74 1.75 -4.11 17.47
C ALA A 74 3.06 -4.89 17.28
N ILE A 75 3.28 -5.54 16.13
CA ILE A 75 4.49 -6.34 15.86
C ILE A 75 5.54 -5.59 15.03
N ALA A 76 5.13 -4.71 14.11
CA ALA A 76 6.03 -3.91 13.30
C ALA A 76 6.33 -2.59 14.01
N ASP A 77 7.61 -2.30 14.28
CA ASP A 77 8.02 -1.01 14.83
C ASP A 77 8.03 0.10 13.76
N ASP A 78 8.18 1.34 14.20
CA ASP A 78 8.18 2.50 13.31
C ASP A 78 9.37 2.46 12.33
N ALA A 79 10.51 1.93 12.77
CA ALA A 79 11.70 1.82 11.94
C ALA A 79 11.46 0.83 10.77
N ALA A 80 10.77 -0.28 11.03
CA ALA A 80 10.40 -1.26 10.00
C ALA A 80 9.40 -0.63 9.00
N ILE A 81 8.36 0.04 9.48
CA ILE A 81 7.38 0.72 8.63
C ILE A 81 8.07 1.79 7.78
N ARG A 82 8.85 2.67 8.41
CA ARG A 82 9.61 3.72 7.72
C ARG A 82 10.52 3.16 6.63
N LYS A 83 11.25 2.09 6.95
CA LYS A 83 12.16 1.43 6.00
C LYS A 83 11.42 0.93 4.77
N VAL A 84 10.24 0.31 4.95
CA VAL A 84 9.42 -0.19 3.84
C VAL A 84 8.90 0.96 2.98
N VAL A 85 8.42 2.05 3.58
CA VAL A 85 7.98 3.24 2.83
C VAL A 85 9.14 3.87 2.08
N LEU A 86 10.29 4.05 2.74
CA LEU A 86 11.48 4.67 2.15
C LEU A 86 12.01 3.88 0.95
N LYS A 87 12.20 2.55 1.13
CA LYS A 87 12.96 1.70 0.19
C LYS A 87 12.09 0.82 -0.70
N GLY A 88 10.78 0.74 -0.43
CA GLY A 88 9.92 -0.27 -1.06
C GLY A 88 10.28 -1.69 -0.62
N VAL A 89 9.69 -2.66 -1.32
CA VAL A 89 9.97 -4.09 -1.14
C VAL A 89 10.35 -4.68 -2.49
N LEU A 90 11.61 -5.01 -2.66
CA LEU A 90 12.16 -5.50 -3.92
C LEU A 90 11.39 -6.75 -4.40
N GLY A 91 11.07 -6.80 -5.68
CA GLY A 91 10.35 -7.92 -6.31
C GLY A 91 8.85 -7.93 -6.02
N THR A 92 8.29 -6.87 -5.45
CA THR A 92 6.85 -6.74 -5.18
C THR A 92 6.30 -5.44 -5.77
N PRO A 93 4.96 -5.27 -5.83
CA PRO A 93 4.35 -4.00 -6.26
C PRO A 93 4.54 -2.81 -5.29
N MET A 94 5.15 -3.01 -4.11
CA MET A 94 5.43 -1.92 -3.17
C MET A 94 6.68 -1.14 -3.61
N PRO A 95 6.54 0.03 -4.26
CA PRO A 95 7.69 0.79 -4.76
C PRO A 95 8.40 1.54 -3.62
N ALA A 96 9.60 2.01 -3.89
CA ALA A 96 10.28 2.98 -3.02
C ALA A 96 9.62 4.35 -3.16
N PHE A 97 9.23 4.96 -2.04
CA PHE A 97 8.69 6.32 -2.04
C PHE A 97 9.72 7.39 -1.69
N GLY A 98 10.79 7.02 -0.99
CA GLY A 98 11.79 7.98 -0.55
C GLY A 98 12.71 8.49 -1.67
N GLN A 99 13.01 9.79 -1.67
CA GLN A 99 13.89 10.42 -2.66
C GLN A 99 15.28 9.76 -2.71
N SER A 100 15.82 9.34 -1.58
CA SER A 100 17.10 8.63 -1.51
C SER A 100 17.07 7.23 -2.16
N SER A 101 15.89 6.72 -2.48
CA SER A 101 15.66 5.42 -3.13
C SER A 101 14.98 5.55 -4.49
N GLY A 102 14.95 6.76 -5.08
CA GLY A 102 14.35 7.04 -6.39
C GLY A 102 12.86 7.35 -6.37
N GLY A 103 12.23 7.46 -5.20
CA GLY A 103 10.85 7.91 -5.04
C GLY A 103 10.70 9.43 -4.99
N MET A 104 9.50 9.91 -4.67
CA MET A 104 9.17 11.33 -4.70
C MET A 104 9.05 11.98 -3.31
N LEU A 105 8.89 11.19 -2.24
CA LEU A 105 8.66 11.70 -0.90
C LEU A 105 9.97 12.07 -0.21
N THR A 106 9.95 13.21 0.48
CA THR A 106 11.02 13.62 1.38
C THR A 106 11.02 12.74 2.64
N ASP A 107 12.16 12.71 3.36
CA ASP A 107 12.24 12.01 4.64
C ASP A 107 11.21 12.54 5.65
N ALA A 108 10.96 13.86 5.67
CA ALA A 108 9.97 14.47 6.55
C ALA A 108 8.54 13.99 6.24
N GLN A 109 8.18 13.84 4.97
CA GLN A 109 6.87 13.29 4.56
C GLN A 109 6.73 11.82 4.96
N ILE A 110 7.79 11.02 4.82
CA ILE A 110 7.81 9.62 5.26
C ILE A 110 7.66 9.53 6.78
N ASP A 111 8.29 10.43 7.53
CA ASP A 111 8.16 10.49 8.99
C ASP A 111 6.72 10.84 9.40
N VAL A 112 6.07 11.78 8.71
CA VAL A 112 4.63 12.07 8.90
C VAL A 112 3.78 10.84 8.64
N ILE A 113 3.96 10.17 7.50
CA ILE A 113 3.20 8.96 7.14
C ILE A 113 3.36 7.88 8.21
N THR A 114 4.59 7.58 8.62
CA THR A 114 4.89 6.53 9.60
C THR A 114 4.23 6.84 10.96
N LYS A 115 4.41 8.08 11.45
CA LYS A 115 3.87 8.52 12.73
C LYS A 115 2.33 8.52 12.73
N GLU A 116 1.73 9.01 11.67
CA GLU A 116 0.27 9.13 11.58
C GLU A 116 -0.40 7.76 11.39
N ILE A 117 0.19 6.82 10.65
CA ILE A 117 -0.25 5.42 10.60
C ILE A 117 -0.32 4.85 12.02
N ARG A 118 0.72 5.04 12.81
CA ARG A 118 0.80 4.59 14.19
C ARG A 118 -0.24 5.24 15.09
N SER A 119 -0.30 6.56 15.08
CA SER A 119 -1.18 7.31 15.96
C SER A 119 -2.66 7.10 15.68
N ARG A 120 -3.03 6.92 14.42
CA ARG A 120 -4.44 6.77 14.01
C ARG A 120 -4.96 5.36 14.20
N TRP A 121 -4.14 4.34 13.96
CA TRP A 121 -4.63 2.97 13.80
C TRP A 121 -4.10 1.97 14.82
N SER A 122 -3.09 2.30 15.62
CA SER A 122 -2.63 1.39 16.67
C SER A 122 -3.66 1.25 17.80
N LYS A 123 -3.68 0.09 18.40
CA LYS A 123 -4.51 -0.20 19.60
C LYS A 123 -3.62 -0.79 20.69
N HIS A 124 -3.76 -0.27 21.90
CA HIS A 124 -3.06 -0.80 23.06
C HIS A 124 -3.71 -2.09 23.57
N GLY A 125 -2.93 -2.95 24.22
CA GLY A 125 -3.44 -4.09 24.97
C GLY A 125 -3.94 -5.28 24.14
N ILE A 126 -3.87 -5.23 22.82
CA ILE A 126 -4.41 -6.32 21.97
C ILE A 126 -3.58 -7.60 21.98
N LEU A 127 -2.32 -7.52 22.41
CA LEU A 127 -1.37 -8.64 22.50
C LEU A 127 -0.98 -8.98 23.94
N ASP A 128 -1.61 -8.34 24.93
CA ASP A 128 -1.33 -8.60 26.32
C ASP A 128 -1.62 -10.08 26.64
N ALA A 129 -0.70 -10.70 27.37
CA ALA A 129 -0.70 -12.12 27.71
C ALA A 129 -0.63 -13.12 26.53
N ALA A 130 -0.43 -12.69 25.30
CA ALA A 130 -0.26 -13.59 24.16
C ALA A 130 1.23 -13.82 23.84
N THR A 131 1.60 -15.07 23.52
CA THR A 131 2.90 -15.37 22.89
C THR A 131 2.83 -14.94 21.43
N VAL A 132 3.46 -13.82 21.10
CA VAL A 132 3.36 -13.18 19.79
C VAL A 132 4.53 -13.62 18.92
N PRO A 133 4.29 -14.10 17.68
CA PRO A 133 5.35 -14.29 16.71
C PRO A 133 6.03 -12.95 16.39
N SER A 134 7.36 -12.97 16.26
CA SER A 134 8.13 -11.75 15.96
C SER A 134 7.85 -11.24 14.56
N TYR A 135 7.99 -9.93 14.33
CA TYR A 135 7.84 -9.35 12.99
C TYR A 135 8.81 -9.98 11.99
N ALA A 136 10.10 -10.01 12.31
CA ALA A 136 11.10 -10.71 11.53
C ALA A 136 11.31 -12.13 12.05
N PRO A 137 11.59 -13.13 11.19
CA PRO A 137 11.87 -14.49 11.64
C PRO A 137 13.16 -14.54 12.48
N LYS A 138 13.15 -15.33 13.56
CA LYS A 138 14.31 -15.51 14.44
C LYS A 138 15.19 -16.69 14.04
N SER A 139 14.68 -17.56 13.17
CA SER A 139 15.32 -18.80 12.72
C SER A 139 14.99 -19.06 11.25
N ALA A 140 15.74 -19.95 10.65
CA ALA A 140 15.43 -20.46 9.32
C ALA A 140 14.13 -21.29 9.33
N GLY A 141 13.35 -21.17 8.25
CA GLY A 141 12.17 -21.99 8.02
C GLY A 141 12.55 -23.31 7.34
N ASP A 142 11.69 -24.31 7.54
CA ASP A 142 11.78 -25.62 6.92
C ASP A 142 10.47 -25.92 6.18
N ALA A 143 10.56 -26.16 4.86
CA ALA A 143 9.38 -26.34 4.03
C ALA A 143 8.61 -27.64 4.33
N GLN A 144 9.29 -28.70 4.81
CA GLN A 144 8.61 -29.96 5.15
C GLN A 144 7.79 -29.81 6.44
N ARG A 145 8.35 -29.18 7.46
CA ARG A 145 7.56 -28.82 8.66
C ARG A 145 6.47 -27.80 8.33
N GLY A 146 6.74 -26.89 7.38
CA GLY A 146 5.79 -25.93 6.89
C GLY A 146 4.57 -26.57 6.22
N GLU A 147 4.74 -27.66 5.47
CA GLU A 147 3.62 -28.43 4.92
C GLU A 147 2.75 -29.02 6.03
N VAL A 148 3.35 -29.55 7.09
CA VAL A 148 2.63 -30.07 8.25
C VAL A 148 1.86 -28.95 8.96
N ALA A 149 2.50 -27.80 9.15
CA ALA A 149 1.86 -26.64 9.74
C ALA A 149 0.71 -26.12 8.85
N TYR A 150 0.90 -26.07 7.53
CA TYR A 150 -0.15 -25.73 6.58
C TYR A 150 -1.37 -26.63 6.73
N LYS A 151 -1.21 -27.93 6.71
CA LYS A 151 -2.30 -28.90 6.89
C LYS A 151 -3.04 -28.71 8.21
N THR A 152 -2.32 -28.34 9.26
CA THR A 152 -2.90 -28.12 10.58
C THR A 152 -3.70 -26.82 10.67
N PHE A 153 -3.18 -25.71 10.13
CA PHE A 153 -3.72 -24.38 10.42
C PHE A 153 -4.45 -23.74 9.23
N CYS A 154 -4.18 -24.14 7.98
CA CYS A 154 -4.60 -23.40 6.81
C CYS A 154 -5.49 -24.21 5.84
N GLU A 155 -5.28 -25.52 5.74
CA GLU A 155 -5.91 -26.38 4.74
C GLU A 155 -7.45 -26.39 4.82
N SER A 156 -8.02 -26.32 6.03
CA SER A 156 -9.48 -26.30 6.23
C SER A 156 -10.20 -25.13 5.54
N CYS A 157 -9.47 -24.04 5.25
CA CYS A 157 -9.98 -22.88 4.54
C CYS A 157 -9.43 -22.80 3.11
N HIS A 158 -8.11 -22.99 2.95
CA HIS A 158 -7.42 -22.79 1.69
C HIS A 158 -7.31 -24.04 0.81
N GLY A 159 -7.91 -25.15 1.24
CA GLY A 159 -7.98 -26.40 0.50
C GLY A 159 -6.67 -27.18 0.43
N PRO A 160 -6.67 -28.37 -0.15
CA PRO A 160 -5.46 -29.18 -0.29
C PRO A 160 -4.38 -28.43 -1.06
N ASN A 161 -3.16 -28.47 -0.53
CA ASN A 161 -1.96 -27.84 -1.12
C ASN A 161 -2.12 -26.33 -1.40
N GLY A 162 -3.04 -25.63 -0.73
CA GLY A 162 -3.23 -24.19 -0.90
C GLY A 162 -3.93 -23.78 -2.20
N GLY A 163 -4.54 -24.72 -2.90
CA GLY A 163 -5.19 -24.49 -4.20
C GLY A 163 -6.53 -23.75 -4.13
N GLY A 164 -6.97 -23.37 -2.93
CA GLY A 164 -8.27 -22.74 -2.69
C GLY A 164 -9.32 -23.73 -2.21
N GLY A 165 -10.30 -23.22 -1.49
CA GLY A 165 -11.43 -23.96 -0.94
C GLY A 165 -12.68 -23.09 -0.88
N ASN A 166 -13.75 -23.64 -0.28
CA ASN A 166 -15.01 -22.91 -0.16
C ASN A 166 -14.95 -21.69 0.79
N LYS A 167 -13.93 -21.60 1.64
CA LYS A 167 -13.79 -20.58 2.67
C LYS A 167 -12.62 -19.63 2.42
N GLY A 168 -11.64 -20.03 1.61
CA GLY A 168 -10.43 -19.26 1.37
C GLY A 168 -9.94 -19.39 -0.08
N SER A 169 -9.34 -18.34 -0.60
CA SER A 169 -8.73 -18.31 -1.93
C SER A 169 -7.50 -19.22 -2.03
N ALA A 170 -7.07 -19.50 -3.26
CA ALA A 170 -5.78 -20.14 -3.53
C ALA A 170 -4.64 -19.24 -3.03
N ILE A 171 -3.77 -19.80 -2.18
CA ILE A 171 -2.59 -19.10 -1.63
C ILE A 171 -1.27 -19.63 -2.21
N THR A 172 -1.34 -20.68 -3.02
CA THR A 172 -0.20 -21.21 -3.80
C THR A 172 -0.30 -20.83 -5.29
N ASN A 173 -1.15 -19.84 -5.61
CA ASN A 173 -1.24 -19.30 -6.96
C ASN A 173 0.08 -18.62 -7.35
N ASP A 174 0.62 -18.97 -8.52
CA ASP A 174 1.92 -18.50 -9.00
C ASP A 174 2.03 -16.97 -9.04
N SER A 175 0.97 -16.29 -9.53
CA SER A 175 0.94 -14.83 -9.61
C SER A 175 0.91 -14.18 -8.23
N PHE A 176 0.15 -14.74 -7.29
CA PHE A 176 0.12 -14.26 -5.90
C PHE A 176 1.50 -14.39 -5.25
N LEU A 177 2.10 -15.59 -5.33
CA LEU A 177 3.40 -15.84 -4.71
C LEU A 177 4.54 -15.03 -5.34
N ALA A 178 4.43 -14.68 -6.63
CA ALA A 178 5.39 -13.80 -7.30
C ALA A 178 5.31 -12.34 -6.83
N LEU A 179 4.15 -11.89 -6.35
CA LEU A 179 3.90 -10.51 -5.97
C LEU A 179 4.09 -10.23 -4.47
N VAL A 180 4.30 -11.28 -3.65
CA VAL A 180 4.43 -11.14 -2.20
C VAL A 180 5.79 -11.62 -1.72
N SER A 181 6.46 -10.84 -0.88
CA SER A 181 7.73 -11.24 -0.24
C SER A 181 7.51 -12.20 0.92
N ASP A 182 8.55 -12.92 1.37
CA ASP A 182 8.49 -13.79 2.55
C ASP A 182 8.08 -13.00 3.79
N GLN A 183 8.57 -11.77 3.95
CA GLN A 183 8.14 -10.89 5.03
C GLN A 183 6.66 -10.51 4.90
N GLY A 184 6.17 -10.30 3.67
CA GLY A 184 4.75 -10.06 3.41
C GLY A 184 3.89 -11.27 3.77
N LEU A 185 4.29 -12.47 3.33
CA LEU A 185 3.62 -13.73 3.71
C LEU A 185 3.60 -13.91 5.24
N ARG A 186 4.75 -13.72 5.90
CA ARG A 186 4.84 -13.79 7.36
C ARG A 186 3.88 -12.82 8.04
N THR A 187 3.87 -11.59 7.58
CA THR A 187 2.97 -10.56 8.11
C THR A 187 1.51 -11.00 7.97
N ILE A 188 1.10 -11.48 6.79
CA ILE A 188 -0.28 -11.94 6.53
C ILE A 188 -0.63 -13.13 7.43
N VAL A 189 0.25 -14.10 7.61
CA VAL A 189 0.01 -15.27 8.48
C VAL A 189 -0.17 -14.84 9.94
N ILE A 190 0.64 -13.90 10.42
CA ILE A 190 0.53 -13.41 11.80
C ILE A 190 -0.72 -12.56 11.99
N THR A 191 -0.99 -11.64 11.09
CA THR A 191 -2.04 -10.62 11.28
C THR A 191 -3.41 -11.09 10.84
N GLY A 192 -3.48 -12.11 10.00
CA GLY A 192 -4.70 -12.47 9.28
C GLY A 192 -5.16 -11.37 8.32
N ARG A 193 -6.33 -11.58 7.78
CA ARG A 193 -7.12 -10.64 6.99
C ARG A 193 -8.55 -10.66 7.54
N PRO A 194 -8.78 -10.12 8.75
CA PRO A 194 -10.09 -10.23 9.42
C PRO A 194 -11.21 -9.59 8.62
N GLU A 195 -10.90 -8.59 7.80
CA GLU A 195 -11.85 -7.98 6.87
C GLU A 195 -12.30 -8.92 5.73
N LEU A 196 -11.55 -10.00 5.49
CA LEU A 196 -11.87 -11.07 4.54
C LEU A 196 -12.28 -12.37 5.24
N GLY A 197 -12.40 -12.38 6.57
CA GLY A 197 -12.74 -13.55 7.37
C GLY A 197 -11.56 -14.46 7.73
N ALA A 198 -10.31 -14.09 7.38
CA ALA A 198 -9.12 -14.85 7.79
C ALA A 198 -8.64 -14.39 9.16
N PRO A 199 -8.61 -15.28 10.18
CA PRO A 199 -8.18 -14.94 11.53
C PRO A 199 -6.68 -14.66 11.59
N ASP A 200 -6.23 -14.04 12.67
CA ASP A 200 -4.80 -13.95 12.99
C ASP A 200 -4.26 -15.34 13.46
N TRP A 201 -2.95 -15.41 13.74
CA TRP A 201 -2.24 -16.63 14.11
C TRP A 201 -2.87 -17.40 15.31
N ARG A 202 -3.75 -16.74 16.08
CA ARG A 202 -4.42 -17.32 17.28
C ARG A 202 -5.68 -18.10 16.91
N GLY A 203 -6.33 -17.74 15.81
CA GLY A 203 -7.69 -18.16 15.50
C GLY A 203 -7.82 -19.29 14.49
N ASN A 204 -6.72 -19.78 13.91
CA ASN A 204 -6.76 -20.83 12.88
C ASN A 204 -7.18 -22.20 13.43
N VAL A 205 -6.74 -22.53 14.65
CA VAL A 205 -7.15 -23.73 15.38
C VAL A 205 -7.58 -23.30 16.79
N PRO A 206 -8.81 -23.61 17.23
CA PRO A 206 -9.30 -23.22 18.55
C PRO A 206 -8.37 -23.69 19.67
N GLY A 207 -7.94 -22.76 20.52
CA GLY A 207 -7.08 -23.05 21.68
C GLY A 207 -5.62 -23.36 21.34
N ARG A 208 -5.22 -23.34 20.06
CA ARG A 208 -3.84 -23.60 19.60
C ARG A 208 -3.33 -22.50 18.68
N PRO A 209 -2.79 -21.40 19.22
CA PRO A 209 -2.07 -20.41 18.41
C PRO A 209 -0.87 -21.02 17.67
N MET A 210 -0.55 -20.49 16.51
CA MET A 210 0.70 -20.84 15.82
C MET A 210 1.90 -20.30 16.61
N SER A 211 2.93 -21.11 16.77
CA SER A 211 4.22 -20.68 17.29
C SER A 211 4.98 -19.84 16.25
N ASP A 212 5.99 -19.09 16.71
CA ASP A 212 6.87 -18.31 15.82
C ASP A 212 7.56 -19.19 14.77
N GLN A 213 7.96 -20.42 15.15
CA GLN A 213 8.58 -21.39 14.25
C GLN A 213 7.57 -21.93 13.22
N GLU A 214 6.35 -22.28 13.61
CA GLU A 214 5.32 -22.74 12.67
C GLU A 214 4.96 -21.66 11.64
N VAL A 215 4.92 -20.39 12.05
CA VAL A 215 4.77 -19.26 11.12
C VAL A 215 5.94 -19.21 10.13
N THR A 216 7.17 -19.35 10.64
CA THR A 216 8.38 -19.33 9.81
C THR A 216 8.42 -20.50 8.83
N ASP A 217 8.06 -21.69 9.29
CA ASP A 217 8.05 -22.91 8.49
C ASP A 217 6.96 -22.87 7.40
N VAL A 218 5.75 -22.40 7.72
CA VAL A 218 4.68 -22.24 6.72
C VAL A 218 5.05 -21.23 5.64
N VAL A 219 5.75 -20.16 5.99
CA VAL A 219 6.27 -19.20 5.01
C VAL A 219 7.32 -19.86 4.11
N ALA A 220 8.21 -20.68 4.67
CA ALA A 220 9.19 -21.44 3.88
C ALA A 220 8.51 -22.42 2.91
N TRP A 221 7.44 -23.09 3.34
CA TRP A 221 6.66 -23.96 2.47
C TRP A 221 5.98 -23.17 1.34
N LEU A 222 5.31 -22.05 1.64
CA LEU A 222 4.72 -21.19 0.62
C LEU A 222 5.77 -20.67 -0.37
N ALA A 223 6.93 -20.24 0.14
CA ALA A 223 8.02 -19.75 -0.69
C ALA A 223 8.58 -20.84 -1.62
N SER A 224 8.60 -22.12 -1.19
CA SER A 224 9.01 -23.25 -1.99
C SER A 224 8.07 -23.59 -3.15
N GLN A 225 6.83 -23.09 -3.12
CA GLN A 225 5.86 -23.24 -4.20
C GLN A 225 6.04 -22.18 -5.31
N ARG A 226 6.94 -21.22 -5.17
CA ARG A 226 7.18 -20.20 -6.20
C ARG A 226 7.75 -20.81 -7.45
N VAL A 227 7.19 -20.39 -8.58
CA VAL A 227 7.76 -20.73 -9.90
C VAL A 227 8.62 -19.58 -10.41
N GLN A 228 9.66 -19.92 -11.17
CA GLN A 228 10.63 -18.92 -11.64
C GLN A 228 10.00 -17.90 -12.61
N ASN A 229 9.04 -18.34 -13.42
CA ASN A 229 8.37 -17.53 -14.42
C ASN A 229 6.84 -17.69 -14.28
N PRO A 230 6.20 -16.99 -13.33
CA PRO A 230 4.76 -17.08 -13.15
C PRO A 230 4.04 -16.60 -14.42
N GLY A 231 2.98 -17.32 -14.80
CA GLY A 231 2.23 -17.00 -16.02
C GLY A 231 2.81 -17.58 -17.30
N GLN A 232 3.86 -18.36 -17.27
CA GLN A 232 4.37 -19.16 -18.37
C GLN A 232 3.92 -20.64 -18.25
N PRO A 233 3.66 -21.33 -19.36
CA PRO A 233 3.70 -20.79 -20.72
C PRO A 233 2.30 -20.27 -21.16
N TYR A 234 2.22 -19.08 -21.69
CA TYR A 234 1.17 -18.86 -22.70
C TYR A 234 1.43 -19.92 -23.77
N SER A 235 0.44 -20.78 -24.01
CA SER A 235 0.60 -21.78 -25.07
C SER A 235 0.93 -21.05 -26.37
N ALA A 236 1.95 -21.54 -27.09
CA ALA A 236 2.40 -20.91 -28.33
C ALA A 236 1.27 -20.75 -29.38
N SER A 237 0.16 -21.49 -29.24
CA SER A 237 -1.05 -21.34 -30.03
C SER A 237 -1.77 -20.00 -29.88
N ASN A 238 -1.58 -19.26 -28.78
CA ASN A 238 -2.21 -17.96 -28.59
C ASN A 238 -1.33 -16.78 -29.07
N TYR A 239 -0.06 -17.01 -29.31
CA TYR A 239 0.86 -16.00 -29.84
C TYR A 239 0.71 -15.75 -31.35
N THR A 240 0.14 -16.71 -32.08
CA THR A 240 -0.08 -16.58 -33.53
C THR A 240 -1.29 -15.71 -33.89
N GLN A 241 -2.13 -15.30 -32.95
CA GLN A 241 -3.26 -14.40 -33.21
C GLN A 241 -2.91 -12.91 -33.11
N TYR A 242 -1.74 -12.55 -32.58
CA TYR A 242 -1.23 -11.18 -32.52
C TYR A 242 -0.05 -10.99 -33.49
N GLN A 243 -0.24 -11.36 -34.74
CA GLN A 243 0.64 -10.81 -35.80
C GLN A 243 0.17 -9.39 -36.06
N GLU A 244 1.00 -8.42 -35.69
CA GLU A 244 0.85 -7.03 -36.10
C GLU A 244 0.49 -6.95 -37.60
N PRO A 245 -0.52 -6.16 -37.99
CA PRO A 245 -0.78 -5.94 -39.40
C PRO A 245 0.44 -5.29 -40.04
N GLN A 246 1.15 -6.02 -40.89
CA GLN A 246 2.32 -5.56 -41.65
C GLN A 246 1.92 -4.53 -42.73
N ASN A 247 1.21 -3.47 -42.36
CA ASN A 247 0.91 -2.41 -43.30
C ASN A 247 0.67 -1.06 -42.64
N VAL A 248 1.72 -0.50 -42.04
CA VAL A 248 1.86 0.97 -41.97
C VAL A 248 3.19 1.33 -42.59
N ARG A 249 3.28 1.25 -43.92
CA ARG A 249 4.31 2.02 -44.66
C ARG A 249 3.98 3.49 -44.47
N ARG A 250 4.82 4.18 -43.71
CA ARG A 250 4.86 5.65 -43.74
C ARG A 250 5.26 6.09 -45.15
N LYS A 251 4.38 6.87 -45.79
CA LYS A 251 4.72 7.77 -46.89
C LYS A 251 5.12 9.11 -46.30
#